data_63e71d6d855f650264436f53e8a9ce6d
#
_entry.id   63e71d6d855f650264436f53e8a9ce6d
#
_cell.length_a   1.000
_cell.length_b   1.000
_cell.length_c   1.000
_cell.angle_alpha   90.00
_cell.angle_beta   90.00
_cell.angle_gamma   90.00
#
_symmetry.space_group_name_H-M   'P 1'
#
loop_
_entity.id
_entity.type
_entity.pdbx_description
1 polymer ?
#
loop_
_entity_poly.entity_id
_entity_poly.type
_entity_poly.pdbx_seq_one_letter_code
_entity_poly.pdbx_strand_id
1 'polypeptide(L)'
;TSHSNKLIKILNSEILNPKNTWENKSEYDKYSAKLQSYRKLPKELKEVFGDKLDWYGTGVNSTKTKENGICEYKYHIVLENQTYTNCISEKLYDSFLGLSFPIYAGAPNLSEYFSQNSYTSLNLNDFTGSIKKIKKTIDQDKYEENLKELISSRETVLENFNLIKRIDKIVDDL
;
A
#
# COMPACT_ATOMS: atom_id res chain seq x y z
N THR A 1 17.16 -0.93 -17.54
CA THR A 1 17.01 0.29 -16.71
C THR A 1 17.43 -0.08 -15.29
N SER A 2 18.58 0.48 -14.83
CA SER A 2 19.09 0.25 -13.49
C SER A 2 18.08 0.79 -12.49
N HIS A 3 17.38 -0.11 -11.80
CA HIS A 3 16.59 0.26 -10.63
C HIS A 3 17.58 0.80 -9.58
N SER A 4 17.37 2.04 -9.18
CA SER A 4 18.18 2.69 -8.14
C SER A 4 18.15 1.83 -6.87
N ASN A 5 19.16 1.96 -6.01
CA ASN A 5 19.27 1.26 -4.72
C ASN A 5 18.14 1.58 -3.70
N LYS A 6 17.06 2.21 -4.14
CA LYS A 6 15.88 2.58 -3.35
C LYS A 6 14.94 1.38 -3.25
N LEU A 7 14.89 0.78 -2.08
CA LEU A 7 14.20 -0.50 -1.89
C LEU A 7 12.73 -0.36 -1.49
N ILE A 8 12.40 0.58 -0.61
CA ILE A 8 11.10 0.57 0.07
C ILE A 8 10.54 1.98 0.17
N LYS A 9 9.23 2.11 -0.06
CA LYS A 9 8.48 3.35 0.11
C LYS A 9 7.26 3.19 1.00
N ILE A 10 6.94 4.24 1.72
CA ILE A 10 5.67 4.44 2.40
C ILE A 10 5.05 5.76 1.93
N LEU A 11 3.84 5.71 1.41
CA LEU A 11 2.99 6.89 1.18
C LEU A 11 1.98 6.99 2.33
N ASN A 12 2.12 8.04 3.14
CA ASN A 12 1.05 8.45 4.01
C ASN A 12 0.10 9.36 3.22
N SER A 13 -1.06 8.84 2.85
CA SER A 13 -2.18 9.74 2.54
C SER A 13 -2.50 10.56 3.80
N GLU A 14 -2.98 11.78 3.59
CA GLU A 14 -3.41 12.64 4.69
C GLU A 14 -4.27 11.86 5.67
N ILE A 15 -3.73 11.68 6.89
CA ILE A 15 -4.50 11.15 7.99
C ILE A 15 -5.46 12.27 8.34
N LEU A 16 -6.72 12.12 7.97
CA LEU A 16 -7.79 13.08 8.24
C LEU A 16 -7.67 13.62 9.66
N ASN A 17 -7.62 14.95 9.75
CA ASN A 17 -7.57 15.65 11.03
C ASN A 17 -8.88 15.33 11.79
N PRO A 18 -8.82 14.68 12.98
CA PRO A 18 -10.00 14.17 13.67
C PRO A 18 -10.87 15.25 14.31
N LYS A 19 -10.75 16.51 13.92
CA LYS A 19 -11.50 17.63 14.52
C LYS A 19 -12.99 17.67 14.16
N ASN A 20 -13.47 16.83 13.24
CA ASN A 20 -14.87 16.86 12.84
C ASN A 20 -15.59 15.53 13.12
N THR A 21 -16.41 15.55 14.18
CA THR A 21 -17.68 14.80 14.32
C THR A 21 -17.61 13.28 14.43
N TRP A 22 -16.98 12.77 15.49
CA TRP A 22 -17.30 11.42 15.96
C TRP A 22 -18.37 11.52 17.04
N GLU A 23 -19.57 11.05 16.76
CA GLU A 23 -20.68 11.02 17.72
C GLU A 23 -20.46 9.99 18.85
N ASN A 24 -19.51 9.04 18.65
CA ASN A 24 -19.27 7.95 19.56
C ASN A 24 -17.80 7.88 19.99
N LYS A 25 -17.56 8.05 21.31
CA LYS A 25 -16.21 7.99 21.89
C LYS A 25 -15.51 6.65 21.65
N SER A 26 -16.24 5.53 21.66
CA SER A 26 -15.68 4.18 21.44
C SER A 26 -15.14 4.00 20.01
N GLU A 27 -15.79 4.59 19.02
CA GLU A 27 -15.33 4.58 17.64
C GLU A 27 -14.11 5.48 17.46
N TYR A 28 -14.10 6.66 18.11
CA TYR A 28 -12.95 7.53 18.16
C TYR A 28 -11.73 6.85 18.77
N ASP A 29 -11.90 6.13 19.89
CA ASP A 29 -10.80 5.44 20.57
C ASP A 29 -10.20 4.32 19.70
N LYS A 30 -11.04 3.54 19.00
CA LYS A 30 -10.61 2.52 18.02
C LYS A 30 -9.87 3.15 16.85
N TYR A 31 -10.40 4.24 16.30
CA TYR A 31 -9.76 4.99 15.22
C TYR A 31 -8.43 5.60 15.66
N SER A 32 -8.37 6.18 16.85
CA SER A 32 -7.16 6.77 17.42
C SER A 32 -6.07 5.74 17.63
N ALA A 33 -6.40 4.55 18.15
CA ALA A 33 -5.46 3.45 18.31
C ALA A 33 -4.89 2.98 16.96
N LYS A 34 -5.74 2.83 15.95
CA LYS A 34 -5.34 2.50 14.58
C LYS A 34 -4.42 3.58 14.00
N LEU A 35 -4.77 4.85 14.19
CA LEU A 35 -3.97 5.98 13.76
C LEU A 35 -2.57 6.00 14.38
N GLN A 36 -2.47 5.65 15.67
CA GLN A 36 -1.18 5.53 16.36
C GLN A 36 -0.32 4.42 15.75
N SER A 37 -0.93 3.26 15.41
CA SER A 37 -0.22 2.17 14.72
C SER A 37 0.30 2.58 13.36
N TYR A 38 -0.49 3.32 12.56
CA TYR A 38 -0.05 3.87 11.27
C TYR A 38 1.11 4.87 11.41
N ARG A 39 1.15 5.67 12.48
CA ARG A 39 2.25 6.62 12.75
C ARG A 39 3.49 5.94 13.31
N LYS A 40 3.31 4.85 14.03
CA LYS A 40 4.40 4.10 14.67
C LYS A 40 5.16 3.25 13.64
N LEU A 41 4.46 2.56 12.77
CA LEU A 41 5.05 1.63 11.79
C LEU A 41 6.15 2.28 10.92
N PRO A 42 5.94 3.45 10.28
CA PRO A 42 6.98 4.07 9.47
C PRO A 42 8.23 4.43 10.25
N LYS A 43 8.09 4.88 11.51
CA LYS A 43 9.22 5.24 12.38
C LYS A 43 10.07 4.01 12.70
N GLU A 44 9.44 2.92 13.15
CA GLU A 44 10.18 1.69 13.46
C GLU A 44 10.79 1.04 12.21
N LEU A 45 10.10 1.13 11.06
CA LEU A 45 10.67 0.67 9.80
C LEU A 45 11.88 1.53 9.38
N LYS A 46 11.86 2.83 9.62
CA LYS A 46 13.01 3.71 9.37
C LYS A 46 14.21 3.35 10.27
N GLU A 47 13.96 2.97 11.51
CA GLU A 47 15.01 2.47 12.42
C GLU A 47 15.61 1.14 11.93
N VAL A 48 14.76 0.25 11.38
CA VAL A 48 15.21 -1.07 10.90
C VAL A 48 15.91 -1.00 9.55
N PHE A 49 15.39 -0.22 8.60
CA PHE A 49 15.86 -0.21 7.21
C PHE A 49 16.72 0.99 6.85
N GLY A 50 16.81 2.01 7.73
CA GLY A 50 17.66 3.18 7.54
C GLY A 50 17.39 3.88 6.19
N ASP A 51 18.46 4.12 5.45
CA ASP A 51 18.40 4.83 4.16
C ASP A 51 17.83 4.01 3.00
N LYS A 52 17.55 2.73 3.22
CA LYS A 52 16.85 1.88 2.24
C LYS A 52 15.34 2.14 2.22
N LEU A 53 14.81 2.83 3.22
CA LEU A 53 13.41 3.21 3.33
C LEU A 53 13.23 4.70 3.09
N ASP A 54 12.48 5.07 2.07
CA ASP A 54 11.98 6.43 1.88
C ASP A 54 10.55 6.54 2.39
N TRP A 55 10.32 7.52 3.24
CA TRP A 55 9.00 7.83 3.79
C TRP A 55 8.56 9.20 3.30
N TYR A 56 7.47 9.24 2.55
CA TYR A 56 6.88 10.45 2.00
C TYR A 56 5.52 10.74 2.62
N GLY A 57 5.16 12.01 2.70
CA GLY A 57 3.86 12.45 3.19
C GLY A 57 3.93 13.84 3.83
N THR A 58 2.76 14.37 4.18
CA THR A 58 2.64 15.67 4.83
C THR A 58 3.43 15.70 6.14
N GLY A 59 4.34 16.66 6.25
CA GLY A 59 5.18 16.82 7.45
C GLY A 59 6.39 15.88 7.55
N VAL A 60 6.70 15.12 6.49
CA VAL A 60 7.90 14.27 6.40
C VAL A 60 8.74 14.70 5.20
N ASN A 61 8.66 13.98 4.09
CA ASN A 61 9.33 14.33 2.85
C ASN A 61 8.26 14.62 1.78
N SER A 62 8.47 15.66 0.98
CA SER A 62 7.64 15.93 -0.18
C SER A 62 8.22 15.27 -1.42
N THR A 63 7.36 14.80 -2.31
CA THR A 63 7.75 14.41 -3.68
C THR A 63 7.23 15.46 -4.66
N LYS A 64 7.95 15.66 -5.77
CA LYS A 64 7.50 16.59 -6.82
C LYS A 64 6.24 16.07 -7.52
N THR A 65 6.17 14.77 -7.75
CA THR A 65 5.01 14.08 -8.32
C THR A 65 4.80 12.74 -7.62
N LYS A 66 3.61 12.18 -7.73
CA LYS A 66 3.26 10.88 -7.18
C LYS A 66 4.07 9.75 -7.83
N GLU A 67 4.29 9.86 -9.14
CA GLU A 67 5.03 8.90 -9.96
C GLU A 67 6.49 8.76 -9.49
N ASN A 68 7.16 9.88 -9.21
CA ASN A 68 8.55 9.87 -8.72
C ASN A 68 8.70 9.08 -7.43
N GLY A 69 7.62 8.98 -6.70
CA GLY A 69 7.63 8.24 -5.48
C GLY A 69 7.16 6.79 -5.61
N ILE A 70 6.72 6.32 -6.77
CA ILE A 70 6.21 4.96 -6.97
C ILE A 70 7.13 4.16 -7.90
N CYS A 71 7.47 4.71 -9.06
CA CYS A 71 8.14 3.98 -10.13
C CYS A 71 9.61 3.61 -9.85
N GLU A 72 10.23 4.14 -8.79
CA GLU A 72 11.64 3.91 -8.47
C GLU A 72 11.88 2.83 -7.40
N TYR A 73 10.82 2.22 -6.86
CA TYR A 73 10.92 1.34 -5.69
C TYR A 73 10.49 -0.10 -6.01
N LYS A 74 11.28 -1.08 -5.56
CA LYS A 74 10.91 -2.49 -5.63
C LYS A 74 9.71 -2.82 -4.73
N TYR A 75 9.64 -2.21 -3.56
CA TYR A 75 8.59 -2.49 -2.55
C TYR A 75 7.87 -1.22 -2.15
N HIS A 76 6.55 -1.31 -2.05
CA HIS A 76 5.68 -0.26 -1.59
C HIS A 76 4.86 -0.73 -0.37
N ILE A 77 5.05 -0.10 0.78
CA ILE A 77 4.21 -0.37 1.95
C ILE A 77 2.92 0.42 1.81
N VAL A 78 1.85 -0.30 1.54
CA VAL A 78 0.51 0.23 1.26
C VAL A 78 -0.36 0.06 2.49
N LEU A 79 -0.78 1.17 3.08
CA LEU A 79 -1.65 1.19 4.26
C LEU A 79 -2.98 1.85 3.90
N GLU A 80 -4.05 1.06 3.89
CA GLU A 80 -5.39 1.59 3.65
C GLU A 80 -5.96 2.26 4.90
N ASN A 81 -6.73 3.32 4.71
CA ASN A 81 -7.39 4.01 5.82
C ASN A 81 -8.43 3.13 6.53
N GLN A 82 -8.98 2.16 5.79
CA GLN A 82 -10.02 1.23 6.25
C GLN A 82 -9.60 -0.21 5.95
N THR A 83 -10.13 -1.16 6.74
CA THR A 83 -9.87 -2.61 6.59
C THR A 83 -11.19 -3.37 6.36
N TYR A 84 -12.11 -2.77 5.61
CA TYR A 84 -13.38 -3.41 5.25
C TYR A 84 -13.22 -4.28 3.99
N THR A 85 -14.07 -5.27 3.88
CA THR A 85 -14.23 -6.09 2.68
C THR A 85 -14.48 -5.18 1.45
N ASN A 86 -13.80 -5.44 0.36
CA ASN A 86 -13.86 -4.69 -0.90
C ASN A 86 -13.35 -3.23 -0.82
N CYS A 87 -12.78 -2.80 0.31
CA CYS A 87 -12.22 -1.46 0.43
C CYS A 87 -10.78 -1.44 -0.08
N ILE A 88 -10.61 -1.31 -1.38
CA ILE A 88 -9.33 -1.23 -2.08
C ILE A 88 -9.27 0.16 -2.72
N SER A 89 -8.22 0.92 -2.41
CA SER A 89 -8.06 2.28 -2.93
C SER A 89 -6.96 2.38 -3.99
N GLU A 90 -6.84 3.58 -4.54
CA GLU A 90 -5.79 3.95 -5.49
C GLU A 90 -4.37 3.65 -4.99
N LYS A 91 -4.16 3.58 -3.67
CA LYS A 91 -2.83 3.31 -3.08
C LYS A 91 -2.27 1.96 -3.51
N LEU A 92 -3.13 0.93 -3.55
CA LEU A 92 -2.74 -0.38 -4.02
C LEU A 92 -2.55 -0.39 -5.53
N TYR A 93 -3.49 0.23 -6.26
CA TYR A 93 -3.41 0.31 -7.71
C TYR A 93 -2.16 1.03 -8.19
N ASP A 94 -1.78 2.13 -7.55
CA ASP A 94 -0.53 2.84 -7.84
C ASP A 94 0.70 1.96 -7.67
N SER A 95 0.70 1.08 -6.68
CA SER A 95 1.78 0.12 -6.45
C SER A 95 1.92 -0.84 -7.65
N PHE A 96 0.83 -1.43 -8.11
CA PHE A 96 0.84 -2.30 -9.28
C PHE A 96 1.17 -1.55 -10.56
N LEU A 97 0.61 -0.35 -10.77
CA LEU A 97 0.88 0.49 -11.94
C LEU A 97 2.37 0.87 -12.05
N GLY A 98 3.00 1.16 -10.92
CA GLY A 98 4.43 1.45 -10.83
C GLY A 98 5.33 0.20 -10.86
N LEU A 99 4.76 -1.01 -10.97
CA LEU A 99 5.50 -2.29 -10.86
C LEU A 99 6.32 -2.38 -9.57
N SER A 100 5.76 -1.89 -8.46
CA SER A 100 6.32 -2.00 -7.14
C SER A 100 5.54 -3.07 -6.36
N PHE A 101 6.24 -4.02 -5.72
CA PHE A 101 5.61 -5.12 -4.99
C PHE A 101 4.93 -4.60 -3.72
N PRO A 102 3.60 -4.70 -3.59
CA PRO A 102 2.89 -4.14 -2.45
C PRO A 102 3.05 -5.03 -1.21
N ILE A 103 3.38 -4.37 -0.09
CA ILE A 103 3.27 -4.94 1.26
C ILE A 103 2.07 -4.25 1.90
N TYR A 104 0.94 -4.95 1.94
CA TYR A 104 -0.41 -4.39 2.03
C TYR A 104 -1.09 -4.62 3.36
N ALA A 105 -1.67 -3.56 3.91
CA ALA A 105 -2.61 -3.62 5.03
C ALA A 105 -3.91 -2.93 4.64
N GLY A 106 -4.98 -3.68 4.44
CA GLY A 106 -6.27 -3.14 3.98
C GLY A 106 -7.36 -4.20 3.91
N ALA A 107 -8.04 -4.29 2.77
CA ALA A 107 -9.14 -5.21 2.55
C ALA A 107 -8.77 -6.67 2.83
N PRO A 108 -9.52 -7.39 3.69
CA PRO A 108 -9.19 -8.77 4.07
C PRO A 108 -9.37 -9.77 2.92
N ASN A 109 -10.19 -9.42 1.93
CA ASN A 109 -10.51 -10.26 0.78
C ASN A 109 -9.75 -9.88 -0.50
N LEU A 110 -8.55 -9.31 -0.37
CA LEU A 110 -7.76 -8.90 -1.54
C LEU A 110 -7.47 -10.05 -2.52
N SER A 111 -7.38 -11.28 -2.01
CA SER A 111 -7.16 -12.50 -2.81
C SER A 111 -8.29 -12.84 -3.79
N GLU A 112 -9.45 -12.23 -3.66
CA GLU A 112 -10.56 -12.36 -4.63
C GLU A 112 -10.29 -11.55 -5.92
N TYR A 113 -9.38 -10.57 -5.86
CA TYR A 113 -9.10 -9.64 -6.94
C TYR A 113 -7.71 -9.83 -7.55
N PHE A 114 -6.73 -10.23 -6.73
CA PHE A 114 -5.33 -10.33 -7.13
C PHE A 114 -4.71 -11.62 -6.62
N SER A 115 -3.76 -12.17 -7.37
CA SER A 115 -2.99 -13.34 -6.96
C SER A 115 -2.30 -13.10 -5.60
N GLN A 116 -2.37 -14.07 -4.70
CA GLN A 116 -1.70 -13.98 -3.39
C GLN A 116 -0.18 -13.87 -3.50
N ASN A 117 0.37 -14.24 -4.65
CA ASN A 117 1.79 -14.11 -4.92
C ASN A 117 2.20 -12.68 -5.36
N SER A 118 1.23 -11.82 -5.73
CA SER A 118 1.52 -10.46 -6.17
C SER A 118 1.65 -9.44 -5.03
N TYR A 119 1.43 -9.85 -3.78
CA TYR A 119 1.53 -8.97 -2.61
C TYR A 119 1.87 -9.72 -1.32
N THR A 120 2.28 -8.99 -0.30
CA THR A 120 2.40 -9.51 1.07
C THR A 120 1.37 -8.82 1.97
N SER A 121 0.44 -9.58 2.55
CA SER A 121 -0.56 -9.04 3.48
C SER A 121 0.03 -8.80 4.87
N LEU A 122 -0.28 -7.67 5.49
CA LEU A 122 0.08 -7.31 6.87
C LEU A 122 -1.13 -7.34 7.79
N ASN A 123 -0.88 -7.63 9.07
CA ASN A 123 -1.84 -7.44 10.14
C ASN A 123 -1.33 -6.38 11.12
N LEU A 124 -1.89 -5.18 11.06
CA LEU A 124 -1.45 -4.07 11.91
C LEU A 124 -1.78 -4.24 13.40
N ASN A 125 -2.62 -5.23 13.77
CA ASN A 125 -2.83 -5.60 15.15
C ASN A 125 -1.66 -6.44 15.71
N ASP A 126 -0.88 -7.08 14.83
CA ASP A 126 0.39 -7.75 15.16
C ASP A 126 1.55 -6.96 14.56
N PHE A 127 1.94 -5.94 15.28
CA PHE A 127 2.98 -5.00 14.83
C PHE A 127 4.34 -5.67 14.64
N THR A 128 4.76 -6.45 15.64
CA THR A 128 6.04 -7.17 15.61
C THR A 128 6.08 -8.22 14.50
N GLY A 129 5.00 -8.96 14.31
CA GLY A 129 4.86 -9.91 13.21
C GLY A 129 4.87 -9.22 11.85
N SER A 130 4.25 -8.04 11.74
CA SER A 130 4.26 -7.25 10.51
C SER A 130 5.67 -6.82 10.13
N ILE A 131 6.50 -6.32 11.06
CA ILE A 131 7.91 -5.97 10.79
C ILE A 131 8.71 -7.20 10.35
N LYS A 132 8.56 -8.34 11.05
CA LYS A 132 9.22 -9.59 10.65
C LYS A 132 8.81 -10.03 9.25
N LYS A 133 7.54 -9.88 8.91
CA LYS A 133 7.00 -10.25 7.60
C LYS A 133 7.53 -9.34 6.49
N ILE A 134 7.62 -8.01 6.73
CA ILE A 134 8.26 -7.06 5.82
C ILE A 134 9.71 -7.46 5.55
N LYS A 135 10.50 -7.68 6.61
CA LYS A 135 11.89 -8.13 6.47
C LYS A 135 12.00 -9.40 5.65
N LYS A 136 11.22 -10.44 5.98
CA LYS A 136 11.21 -11.70 5.25
C LYS A 136 10.86 -11.51 3.77
N THR A 137 9.88 -10.67 3.44
CA THR A 137 9.49 -10.37 2.06
C THR A 137 10.65 -9.79 1.26
N ILE A 138 11.41 -8.88 1.87
CA ILE A 138 12.56 -8.22 1.23
C ILE A 138 13.77 -9.16 1.14
N ASP A 139 14.10 -9.86 2.22
CA ASP A 139 15.25 -10.78 2.29
C ASP A 139 15.10 -11.95 1.31
N GLN A 140 13.87 -12.39 1.03
CA GLN A 140 13.55 -13.42 0.04
C GLN A 140 13.42 -12.88 -1.39
N ASP A 141 13.64 -11.60 -1.60
CA ASP A 141 13.44 -10.89 -2.88
C ASP A 141 12.11 -11.27 -3.58
N LYS A 142 11.00 -11.15 -2.83
CA LYS A 142 9.65 -11.48 -3.33
C LYS A 142 9.26 -10.68 -4.58
N TYR A 143 9.88 -9.54 -4.80
CA TYR A 143 9.70 -8.74 -6.02
C TYR A 143 10.16 -9.53 -7.26
N GLU A 144 11.40 -10.01 -7.28
CA GLU A 144 11.95 -10.73 -8.43
C GLU A 144 11.29 -12.12 -8.57
N GLU A 145 11.05 -12.81 -7.46
CA GLU A 145 10.40 -14.11 -7.46
C GLU A 145 9.01 -14.08 -8.11
N ASN A 146 8.25 -12.98 -7.88
CA ASN A 146 6.86 -12.88 -8.31
C ASN A 146 6.61 -11.79 -9.37
N LEU A 147 7.63 -11.41 -10.13
CA LEU A 147 7.52 -10.33 -11.12
C LEU A 147 6.41 -10.58 -12.17
N LYS A 148 6.20 -11.84 -12.57
CA LYS A 148 5.13 -12.21 -13.51
C LYS A 148 3.74 -11.94 -12.93
N GLU A 149 3.52 -12.28 -11.66
CA GLU A 149 2.27 -12.04 -10.95
C GLU A 149 2.02 -10.54 -10.74
N LEU A 150 3.10 -9.80 -10.52
CA LEU A 150 3.04 -8.34 -10.41
C LEU A 150 2.61 -7.69 -11.72
N ILE A 151 3.18 -8.14 -12.86
CA ILE A 151 2.80 -7.69 -14.20
C ILE A 151 1.32 -8.03 -14.49
N SER A 152 0.89 -9.25 -14.19
CA SER A 152 -0.51 -9.66 -14.36
C SER A 152 -1.46 -8.82 -13.50
N SER A 153 -1.07 -8.49 -12.26
CA SER A 153 -1.86 -7.60 -11.40
C SER A 153 -1.95 -6.18 -11.93
N ARG A 154 -0.87 -5.66 -12.53
CA ARG A 154 -0.89 -4.38 -13.25
C ARG A 154 -1.88 -4.39 -14.42
N GLU A 155 -1.87 -5.44 -15.23
CA GLU A 155 -2.83 -5.61 -16.34
C GLU A 155 -4.27 -5.66 -15.82
N THR A 156 -4.50 -6.39 -14.71
CA THR A 156 -5.81 -6.42 -14.04
C THR A 156 -6.27 -5.02 -13.63
N VAL A 157 -5.38 -4.18 -13.08
CA VAL A 157 -5.72 -2.79 -12.74
C VAL A 157 -6.09 -1.99 -13.99
N LEU A 158 -5.31 -2.10 -15.05
CA LEU A 158 -5.52 -1.35 -16.29
C LEU A 158 -6.83 -1.74 -17.00
N GLU A 159 -7.21 -3.04 -16.98
CA GLU A 159 -8.37 -3.53 -17.71
C GLU A 159 -9.66 -3.56 -16.88
N ASN A 160 -9.57 -3.83 -15.57
CA ASN A 160 -10.77 -4.06 -14.75
C ASN A 160 -11.06 -2.93 -13.76
N PHE A 161 -10.05 -2.14 -13.36
CA PHE A 161 -10.20 -1.07 -12.38
C PHE A 161 -10.00 0.33 -12.97
N ASN A 162 -9.67 0.43 -14.25
CA ASN A 162 -9.64 1.70 -14.99
C ASN A 162 -11.09 2.20 -15.19
N LEU A 163 -11.35 3.44 -14.76
CA LEU A 163 -12.70 4.02 -14.82
C LEU A 163 -13.25 4.08 -16.26
N ILE A 164 -12.42 4.48 -17.24
CA ILE A 164 -12.85 4.60 -18.64
C ILE A 164 -13.23 3.22 -19.19
N LYS A 165 -12.37 2.21 -18.99
CA LYS A 165 -12.65 0.84 -19.40
C LYS A 165 -13.93 0.27 -18.76
N ARG A 166 -14.22 0.65 -17.53
CA ARG A 166 -15.47 0.24 -16.86
C ARG A 166 -16.69 0.92 -17.45
N ILE A 167 -16.60 2.20 -17.79
CA ILE A 167 -17.66 2.94 -18.47
C ILE A 167 -17.93 2.32 -19.84
N ASP A 168 -16.90 2.06 -20.65
CA ASP A 168 -17.03 1.42 -21.96
C ASP A 168 -17.79 0.08 -21.85
N LYS A 169 -17.39 -0.78 -20.90
CA LYS A 169 -18.11 -2.06 -20.67
C LYS A 169 -19.58 -1.88 -20.32
N ILE A 170 -19.91 -0.87 -19.49
CA ILE A 170 -21.30 -0.59 -19.11
C ILE A 170 -22.10 -0.10 -20.31
N VAL A 171 -21.50 0.72 -21.18
CA VAL A 171 -22.16 1.23 -22.38
C VAL A 171 -22.38 0.14 -23.41
N ASP A 172 -21.43 -0.79 -23.57
CA ASP A 172 -21.55 -1.93 -24.49
C ASP A 172 -22.60 -2.95 -24.05
N ASP A 173 -22.94 -3.01 -22.76
CA ASP A 173 -23.95 -3.90 -22.18
C ASP A 173 -25.38 -3.29 -22.22
N LEU A 174 -25.56 -2.03 -22.66
CA LEU A 174 -26.85 -1.32 -22.79
C LEU A 174 -27.43 -1.44 -24.19
#